data_6e31f46221aa97a38be9060cf784f056
#
_entry.id   6e31f46221aa97a38be9060cf784f056
#
_cell.length_a   1.000
_cell.length_b   1.000
_cell.length_c   1.000
_cell.angle_alpha   90.00
_cell.angle_beta   90.00
_cell.angle_gamma   90.00
#
_symmetry.space_group_name_H-M   'P 1'
#
loop_
_entity.id
_entity.type
_entity.pdbx_description
1 polymer ?
#
loop_
_entity_poly.entity_id
_entity_poly.type
_entity_poly.pdbx_seq_one_letter_code
_entity_poly.pdbx_strand_id
1 'polypeptide(L)'
;MGSGPLQPIETSPVWHPYTAIPQMGPRALLVRAKGAYVYDSQDRPLFDATSSWWCNLHGHCHPDLVAALHAQAQTLDQVLFAPHAHPVALELADALLAKMGEPFRKVFFSDDGSTAIEAALKMVLQYWVNRGKPERRKFLSLELGYHGDTLGAVSVGHLDEFHRFFNPLVETEKSTAPYCYRCPLGLQFPSCQIACLEKARRILETQSETLAALIVEPLVLGAGGLITYPAAYLNELMRLCREKGVLVIFDEVFTGFGRTGSFFAMDGLDSKPDLICLSKGLTSGMLPLGVTATTSEIFSAFVGSERK
;
A
#
# COMPACT_ATOMS: atom_id res chain seq x y z
N MET A 1 -12.38 1.99 36.72
CA MET A 1 -11.17 2.76 36.40
C MET A 1 -11.65 4.16 36.02
N GLY A 2 -11.15 5.18 36.71
CA GLY A 2 -11.76 6.49 36.81
C GLY A 2 -11.87 7.26 35.48
N SER A 3 -13.01 7.84 35.26
CA SER A 3 -13.31 8.84 34.23
C SER A 3 -12.69 10.19 34.60
N GLY A 4 -11.36 10.25 34.69
CA GLY A 4 -10.66 11.51 34.81
C GLY A 4 -10.74 12.32 33.51
N PRO A 5 -10.62 13.65 33.58
CA PRO A 5 -10.50 14.47 32.37
C PRO A 5 -9.31 13.98 31.54
N LEU A 6 -9.44 14.05 30.21
CA LEU A 6 -8.36 13.72 29.29
C LEU A 6 -7.08 14.44 29.71
N GLN A 7 -6.01 13.67 29.87
CA GLN A 7 -4.71 14.28 30.12
C GLN A 7 -4.28 15.08 28.88
N PRO A 8 -3.64 16.24 29.06
CA PRO A 8 -3.00 16.95 27.97
C PRO A 8 -2.07 15.99 27.20
N ILE A 9 -1.95 16.19 25.90
CA ILE A 9 -1.16 15.29 25.04
C ILE A 9 0.31 15.26 25.48
N GLU A 10 0.81 16.34 26.05
CA GLU A 10 2.17 16.47 26.60
C GLU A 10 2.44 15.52 27.77
N THR A 11 1.39 15.13 28.50
CA THR A 11 1.50 14.22 29.66
C THR A 11 1.07 12.78 29.31
N SER A 12 0.62 12.54 28.06
CA SER A 12 0.29 11.21 27.58
C SER A 12 1.55 10.34 27.48
N PRO A 13 1.53 9.08 27.96
CA PRO A 13 2.64 8.17 27.72
C PRO A 13 2.69 7.67 26.25
N VAL A 14 1.66 7.97 25.45
CA VAL A 14 1.58 7.61 24.03
C VAL A 14 2.13 8.75 23.19
N TRP A 15 3.14 8.46 22.38
CA TRP A 15 3.61 9.38 21.36
C TRP A 15 2.69 9.30 20.13
N HIS A 16 1.86 10.31 19.95
CA HIS A 16 0.90 10.36 18.87
C HIS A 16 1.58 10.71 17.54
N PRO A 17 1.42 9.89 16.48
CA PRO A 17 2.02 10.16 15.18
C PRO A 17 1.40 11.40 14.52
N TYR A 18 2.16 12.06 13.65
CA TYR A 18 1.72 13.22 12.86
C TYR A 18 1.03 14.32 13.68
N THR A 19 1.52 14.53 14.89
CA THR A 19 0.88 15.43 15.86
C THR A 19 1.83 16.54 16.27
N ALA A 20 1.43 17.80 16.04
CA ALA A 20 2.14 18.97 16.54
C ALA A 20 1.77 19.21 18.02
N ILE A 21 2.73 19.06 18.91
CA ILE A 21 2.60 19.36 20.34
C ILE A 21 3.20 20.76 20.59
N PRO A 22 2.51 21.71 21.27
CA PRO A 22 1.28 21.63 22.06
C PRO A 22 -0.02 22.08 21.36
N GLN A 23 -0.03 22.19 20.04
CA GLN A 23 -1.11 22.86 19.30
C GLN A 23 -2.45 22.10 19.25
N MET A 24 -2.52 20.88 19.74
CA MET A 24 -3.75 20.10 19.73
C MET A 24 -4.47 20.17 21.08
N GLY A 25 -5.69 20.71 21.05
CA GLY A 25 -6.58 20.73 22.20
C GLY A 25 -6.95 19.35 22.77
N PRO A 26 -7.77 19.28 23.83
CA PRO A 26 -8.15 18.03 24.48
C PRO A 26 -8.80 17.07 23.49
N ARG A 27 -8.33 15.83 23.49
CA ARG A 27 -8.85 14.77 22.60
C ARG A 27 -9.90 13.93 23.30
N ALA A 28 -10.85 13.40 22.54
CA ALA A 28 -11.80 12.43 23.07
C ALA A 28 -11.08 11.13 23.43
N LEU A 29 -11.30 10.62 24.64
CA LEU A 29 -10.91 9.26 25.00
C LEU A 29 -11.99 8.30 24.46
N LEU A 30 -11.66 7.57 23.40
CA LEU A 30 -12.56 6.62 22.78
C LEU A 30 -12.53 5.29 23.55
N VAL A 31 -13.70 4.82 23.99
CA VAL A 31 -13.80 3.68 24.90
C VAL A 31 -14.56 2.48 24.29
N ARG A 32 -15.33 2.68 23.23
CA ARG A 32 -16.03 1.64 22.49
C ARG A 32 -16.33 2.08 21.06
N ALA A 33 -16.68 1.12 20.22
CA ALA A 33 -17.07 1.39 18.84
C ALA A 33 -18.12 0.39 18.36
N LYS A 34 -18.94 0.79 17.38
CA LYS A 34 -19.92 -0.08 16.72
C LYS A 34 -20.30 0.49 15.36
N GLY A 35 -20.20 -0.31 14.30
CA GLY A 35 -20.52 0.13 12.95
C GLY A 35 -19.68 1.33 12.52
N ALA A 36 -20.30 2.41 12.07
CA ALA A 36 -19.59 3.63 11.63
C ALA A 36 -19.30 4.62 12.77
N TYR A 37 -19.54 4.25 14.02
CA TYR A 37 -19.40 5.15 15.16
C TYR A 37 -18.39 4.66 16.18
N VAL A 38 -17.62 5.60 16.71
CA VAL A 38 -16.81 5.45 17.92
C VAL A 38 -17.44 6.28 19.02
N TYR A 39 -17.22 5.92 20.27
CA TYR A 39 -17.85 6.58 21.43
C TYR A 39 -16.80 6.99 22.44
N ASP A 40 -16.93 8.20 22.93
CA ASP A 40 -16.04 8.71 23.95
C ASP A 40 -16.41 8.23 25.38
N SER A 41 -15.62 8.64 26.37
CA SER A 41 -15.83 8.28 27.78
C SER A 41 -17.12 8.84 28.40
N GLN A 42 -17.81 9.75 27.71
CA GLN A 42 -19.12 10.27 28.07
C GLN A 42 -20.27 9.64 27.26
N ASP A 43 -19.97 8.56 26.52
CA ASP A 43 -20.88 7.84 25.62
C ASP A 43 -21.42 8.68 24.45
N ARG A 44 -20.75 9.77 24.09
CA ARG A 44 -21.11 10.58 22.93
C ARG A 44 -20.66 9.89 21.64
N PRO A 45 -21.56 9.72 20.65
CA PRO A 45 -21.19 9.12 19.37
C PRO A 45 -20.39 10.12 18.51
N LEU A 46 -19.33 9.62 17.88
CA LEU A 46 -18.54 10.32 16.89
C LEU A 46 -18.54 9.47 15.61
N PHE A 47 -18.93 10.05 14.49
CA PHE A 47 -18.92 9.38 13.20
C PHE A 47 -17.48 9.24 12.69
N ASP A 48 -17.02 8.02 12.46
CA ASP A 48 -15.69 7.74 11.91
C ASP A 48 -15.68 7.89 10.38
N ALA A 49 -15.68 9.14 9.92
CA ALA A 49 -15.72 9.48 8.49
C ALA A 49 -14.46 9.06 7.73
N THR A 50 -13.36 8.78 8.43
CA THR A 50 -12.10 8.33 7.82
C THR A 50 -11.94 6.82 7.82
N SER A 51 -12.91 6.07 8.37
CA SER A 51 -12.82 4.62 8.57
C SER A 51 -11.51 4.21 9.26
N SER A 52 -11.13 4.94 10.32
CA SER A 52 -9.88 4.75 11.08
C SER A 52 -8.66 4.67 10.16
N TRP A 53 -8.51 5.71 9.34
CA TRP A 53 -7.46 5.83 8.33
C TRP A 53 -7.56 4.75 7.23
N TRP A 54 -8.80 4.57 6.74
CA TRP A 54 -9.16 3.68 5.63
C TRP A 54 -8.99 2.17 5.90
N CYS A 55 -8.80 1.76 7.17
CA CYS A 55 -8.66 0.36 7.53
C CYS A 55 -10.03 -0.34 7.67
N ASN A 56 -10.99 0.33 8.29
CA ASN A 56 -12.26 -0.27 8.70
C ASN A 56 -13.27 -0.31 7.54
N LEU A 57 -13.44 -1.47 6.90
CA LEU A 57 -14.38 -1.64 5.78
C LEU A 57 -15.78 -2.10 6.19
N HIS A 58 -15.87 -2.93 7.24
CA HIS A 58 -17.12 -3.61 7.62
C HIS A 58 -17.79 -2.98 8.83
N GLY A 59 -17.28 -1.85 9.30
CA GLY A 59 -17.69 -1.21 10.54
C GLY A 59 -16.96 -1.80 11.76
N HIS A 60 -16.87 -0.97 12.79
CA HIS A 60 -16.20 -1.32 14.05
C HIS A 60 -16.89 -2.50 14.73
N CYS A 61 -16.10 -3.39 15.31
CA CYS A 61 -16.54 -4.53 16.10
C CYS A 61 -17.56 -5.40 15.34
N HIS A 62 -17.33 -5.64 14.04
CA HIS A 62 -18.20 -6.52 13.26
C HIS A 62 -18.27 -7.91 13.90
N PRO A 63 -19.48 -8.42 14.21
CA PRO A 63 -19.63 -9.62 15.03
C PRO A 63 -18.94 -10.85 14.42
N ASP A 64 -19.01 -11.05 13.12
CA ASP A 64 -18.40 -12.21 12.47
C ASP A 64 -16.87 -12.16 12.50
N LEU A 65 -16.28 -10.95 12.36
CA LEU A 65 -14.83 -10.78 12.46
C LEU A 65 -14.32 -11.02 13.89
N VAL A 66 -15.06 -10.51 14.88
CA VAL A 66 -14.76 -10.75 16.29
C VAL A 66 -14.86 -12.24 16.63
N ALA A 67 -15.92 -12.91 16.16
CA ALA A 67 -16.10 -14.34 16.38
C ALA A 67 -14.99 -15.19 15.73
N ALA A 68 -14.61 -14.87 14.49
CA ALA A 68 -13.55 -15.58 13.77
C ALA A 68 -12.18 -15.42 14.48
N LEU A 69 -11.84 -14.19 14.91
CA LEU A 69 -10.62 -13.93 15.68
C LEU A 69 -10.60 -14.72 16.99
N HIS A 70 -11.71 -14.70 17.74
CA HIS A 70 -11.83 -15.42 19.01
C HIS A 70 -11.68 -16.93 18.83
N ALA A 71 -12.31 -17.52 17.83
CA ALA A 71 -12.23 -18.94 17.52
C ALA A 71 -10.80 -19.35 17.14
N GLN A 72 -10.14 -18.57 16.29
CA GLN A 72 -8.77 -18.86 15.86
C GLN A 72 -7.77 -18.73 16.99
N ALA A 73 -7.90 -17.71 17.86
CA ALA A 73 -7.03 -17.52 19.01
C ALA A 73 -7.07 -18.68 20.02
N GLN A 74 -8.18 -19.44 20.08
CA GLN A 74 -8.30 -20.64 20.91
C GLN A 74 -7.69 -21.90 20.26
N THR A 75 -7.43 -21.86 18.95
CA THR A 75 -6.99 -23.03 18.19
C THR A 75 -5.48 -22.99 17.90
N LEU A 76 -5.01 -21.91 17.32
CA LEU A 76 -3.61 -21.72 16.95
C LEU A 76 -3.36 -20.22 16.70
N ASP A 77 -2.46 -19.64 17.44
CA ASP A 77 -2.09 -18.22 17.37
C ASP A 77 -1.00 -17.97 16.31
N GLN A 78 0.12 -18.70 16.35
CA GLN A 78 1.27 -18.46 15.48
C GLN A 78 2.10 -19.74 15.30
N VAL A 79 2.67 -19.88 14.09
CA VAL A 79 3.66 -20.92 13.76
C VAL A 79 4.81 -20.35 12.96
N LEU A 80 5.97 -21.01 13.02
CA LEU A 80 7.12 -20.70 12.19
C LEU A 80 6.84 -21.06 10.71
N PHE A 81 6.67 -20.07 9.84
CA PHE A 81 6.33 -20.25 8.43
C PHE A 81 7.46 -20.85 7.56
N ALA A 82 8.71 -20.82 7.99
CA ALA A 82 9.82 -21.30 7.18
C ALA A 82 9.69 -22.79 6.80
N PRO A 83 9.45 -23.74 7.75
CA PRO A 83 9.18 -25.14 7.42
C PRO A 83 7.71 -25.54 7.49
N HIS A 84 6.84 -24.70 8.08
CA HIS A 84 5.44 -25.03 8.37
C HIS A 84 4.48 -24.03 7.70
N ALA A 85 3.22 -24.42 7.64
CA ALA A 85 2.10 -23.56 7.29
C ALA A 85 0.90 -23.93 8.17
N HIS A 86 -0.16 -23.13 8.15
CA HIS A 86 -1.42 -23.45 8.82
C HIS A 86 -2.62 -23.18 7.90
N PRO A 87 -3.76 -23.85 8.14
CA PRO A 87 -4.91 -23.82 7.22
C PRO A 87 -5.37 -22.40 6.87
N VAL A 88 -5.57 -21.53 7.85
CA VAL A 88 -6.10 -20.18 7.65
C VAL A 88 -5.23 -19.34 6.72
N ALA A 89 -3.89 -19.45 6.82
CA ALA A 89 -3.00 -18.74 5.92
C ALA A 89 -3.05 -19.27 4.49
N LEU A 90 -3.17 -20.60 4.32
CA LEU A 90 -3.32 -21.21 2.99
C LEU A 90 -4.65 -20.81 2.36
N GLU A 91 -5.74 -20.86 3.11
CA GLU A 91 -7.06 -20.44 2.68
C GLU A 91 -7.09 -18.96 2.25
N LEU A 92 -6.46 -18.09 3.04
CA LEU A 92 -6.34 -16.66 2.70
C LEU A 92 -5.52 -16.47 1.42
N ALA A 93 -4.38 -17.17 1.29
CA ALA A 93 -3.54 -17.09 0.10
C ALA A 93 -4.30 -17.56 -1.15
N ASP A 94 -4.99 -18.70 -1.06
CA ASP A 94 -5.79 -19.24 -2.17
C ASP A 94 -6.95 -18.31 -2.55
N ALA A 95 -7.66 -17.75 -1.56
CA ALA A 95 -8.74 -16.80 -1.80
C ALA A 95 -8.25 -15.51 -2.48
N LEU A 96 -7.10 -14.96 -2.04
CA LEU A 96 -6.50 -13.78 -2.67
C LEU A 96 -6.05 -14.08 -4.10
N LEU A 97 -5.35 -15.20 -4.34
CA LEU A 97 -4.90 -15.60 -5.67
C LEU A 97 -6.07 -15.86 -6.61
N ALA A 98 -7.15 -16.48 -6.13
CA ALA A 98 -8.37 -16.68 -6.91
C ALA A 98 -9.01 -15.35 -7.33
N LYS A 99 -9.01 -14.34 -6.46
CA LYS A 99 -9.52 -12.99 -6.77
C LYS A 99 -8.60 -12.22 -7.72
N MET A 100 -7.28 -12.34 -7.55
CA MET A 100 -6.31 -11.70 -8.43
C MET A 100 -6.29 -12.36 -9.82
N GLY A 101 -6.48 -13.68 -9.89
CA GLY A 101 -6.37 -14.47 -11.12
C GLY A 101 -4.96 -14.51 -11.71
N GLU A 102 -4.80 -15.16 -12.86
CA GLU A 102 -3.52 -15.17 -13.57
C GLU A 102 -3.03 -13.73 -13.89
N PRO A 103 -1.72 -13.46 -13.83
CA PRO A 103 -0.59 -14.40 -13.65
C PRO A 103 -0.08 -14.55 -12.20
N PHE A 104 -0.83 -14.11 -11.20
CA PHE A 104 -0.41 -14.20 -9.78
C PHE A 104 -0.32 -15.65 -9.31
N ARG A 105 0.73 -15.96 -8.53
CA ARG A 105 1.05 -17.34 -8.16
C ARG A 105 1.41 -17.52 -6.69
N LYS A 106 2.00 -16.53 -6.03
CA LYS A 106 2.48 -16.63 -4.64
C LYS A 106 2.11 -15.42 -3.84
N VAL A 107 1.88 -15.65 -2.56
CA VAL A 107 1.61 -14.64 -1.54
C VAL A 107 2.69 -14.73 -0.47
N PHE A 108 3.22 -13.60 -0.09
CA PHE A 108 4.14 -13.42 1.04
C PHE A 108 3.44 -12.55 2.09
N PHE A 109 3.40 -13.02 3.34
CA PHE A 109 2.82 -12.30 4.46
C PHE A 109 3.86 -11.46 5.18
N SER A 110 3.47 -10.28 5.63
CA SER A 110 4.25 -9.34 6.45
C SER A 110 3.35 -8.63 7.46
N ASP A 111 3.89 -7.70 8.24
CA ASP A 111 3.18 -7.16 9.40
C ASP A 111 2.18 -6.05 9.04
N ASP A 112 2.48 -5.23 8.02
CA ASP A 112 1.65 -4.08 7.62
C ASP A 112 1.86 -3.69 6.15
N GLY A 113 1.27 -2.56 5.73
CA GLY A 113 1.40 -2.05 4.36
C GLY A 113 2.83 -1.63 4.01
N SER A 114 3.53 -0.94 4.92
CA SER A 114 4.91 -0.51 4.69
C SER A 114 5.85 -1.70 4.55
N THR A 115 5.68 -2.73 5.38
CA THR A 115 6.47 -3.97 5.30
C THR A 115 6.14 -4.80 4.07
N ALA A 116 4.91 -4.75 3.56
CA ALA A 116 4.56 -5.34 2.27
C ALA A 116 5.31 -4.64 1.11
N ILE A 117 5.40 -3.31 1.15
CA ILE A 117 6.20 -2.54 0.19
C ILE A 117 7.69 -2.89 0.31
N GLU A 118 8.26 -2.92 1.52
CA GLU A 118 9.66 -3.33 1.73
C GLU A 118 9.94 -4.73 1.16
N ALA A 119 9.02 -5.67 1.36
CA ALA A 119 9.12 -7.00 0.79
C ALA A 119 9.13 -6.95 -0.75
N ALA A 120 8.23 -6.17 -1.37
CA ALA A 120 8.16 -6.01 -2.81
C ALA A 120 9.45 -5.39 -3.39
N LEU A 121 9.97 -4.33 -2.77
CA LEU A 121 11.22 -3.69 -3.19
C LEU A 121 12.39 -4.70 -3.16
N LYS A 122 12.53 -5.44 -2.06
CA LYS A 122 13.57 -6.47 -1.91
C LYS A 122 13.41 -7.60 -2.92
N MET A 123 12.19 -8.08 -3.15
CA MET A 123 11.91 -9.13 -4.14
C MET A 123 12.32 -8.67 -5.54
N VAL A 124 12.01 -7.45 -5.92
CA VAL A 124 12.38 -6.88 -7.24
C VAL A 124 13.88 -6.77 -7.39
N LEU A 125 14.59 -6.24 -6.40
CA LEU A 125 16.05 -6.13 -6.44
C LEU A 125 16.72 -7.52 -6.55
N GLN A 126 16.26 -8.48 -5.75
CA GLN A 126 16.78 -9.86 -5.79
C GLN A 126 16.43 -10.56 -7.10
N TYR A 127 15.23 -10.32 -7.66
CA TYR A 127 14.84 -10.82 -8.97
C TYR A 127 15.86 -10.42 -10.04
N TRP A 128 16.24 -9.14 -10.09
CA TRP A 128 17.19 -8.67 -11.09
C TRP A 128 18.61 -9.23 -10.89
N VAL A 129 19.06 -9.38 -9.63
CA VAL A 129 20.31 -10.09 -9.32
C VAL A 129 20.26 -11.55 -9.83
N ASN A 130 19.16 -12.26 -9.55
CA ASN A 130 18.96 -13.63 -9.97
C ASN A 130 18.85 -13.79 -11.50
N ARG A 131 18.44 -12.74 -12.21
CA ARG A 131 18.41 -12.63 -13.67
C ARG A 131 19.71 -12.15 -14.29
N GLY A 132 20.76 -11.94 -13.48
CA GLY A 132 22.07 -11.47 -13.95
C GLY A 132 22.12 -10.01 -14.39
N LYS A 133 21.19 -9.17 -13.86
CA LYS A 133 21.08 -7.74 -14.16
C LYS A 133 21.11 -6.89 -12.85
N PRO A 134 22.19 -6.97 -12.04
CA PRO A 134 22.27 -6.29 -10.75
C PRO A 134 22.31 -4.76 -10.86
N GLU A 135 22.54 -4.21 -12.05
CA GLU A 135 22.47 -2.78 -12.35
C GLU A 135 21.06 -2.21 -12.27
N ARG A 136 20.02 -3.04 -12.43
CA ARG A 136 18.62 -2.66 -12.28
C ARG A 136 18.24 -2.54 -10.81
N ARG A 137 18.43 -1.35 -10.23
CA ARG A 137 18.27 -1.10 -8.78
C ARG A 137 17.54 0.19 -8.44
N LYS A 138 17.24 1.05 -9.44
CA LYS A 138 16.45 2.26 -9.25
C LYS A 138 14.97 1.98 -9.39
N PHE A 139 14.16 2.78 -8.71
CA PHE A 139 12.71 2.72 -8.86
C PHE A 139 12.19 3.96 -9.57
N LEU A 140 11.07 3.82 -10.28
CA LEU A 140 10.27 4.92 -10.79
C LEU A 140 9.02 5.02 -9.92
N SER A 141 8.64 6.23 -9.50
CA SER A 141 7.38 6.46 -8.81
C SER A 141 6.78 7.81 -9.18
N LEU A 142 5.58 8.09 -8.71
CA LEU A 142 4.90 9.36 -8.96
C LEU A 142 5.22 10.37 -7.84
N GLU A 143 5.36 11.64 -8.20
CA GLU A 143 5.25 12.75 -7.25
C GLU A 143 3.90 12.61 -6.49
N LEU A 144 3.85 13.02 -5.23
CA LEU A 144 2.68 12.86 -4.35
C LEU A 144 2.27 11.40 -4.05
N GLY A 145 3.06 10.40 -4.46
CA GLY A 145 2.87 9.01 -4.07
C GLY A 145 3.29 8.77 -2.62
N TYR A 146 2.54 7.91 -1.91
CA TYR A 146 2.85 7.49 -0.54
C TYR A 146 2.79 5.98 -0.44
N HIS A 147 3.86 5.38 0.07
CA HIS A 147 3.98 3.92 0.14
C HIS A 147 4.27 3.39 1.54
N GLY A 148 4.19 4.23 2.57
CA GLY A 148 4.44 3.88 3.96
C GLY A 148 5.57 4.68 4.60
N ASP A 149 5.85 4.40 5.88
CA ASP A 149 6.75 5.18 6.73
C ASP A 149 8.04 4.46 7.11
N THR A 150 8.28 3.24 6.63
CA THR A 150 9.61 2.61 6.70
C THR A 150 10.57 3.30 5.72
N LEU A 151 11.86 3.29 6.00
CA LEU A 151 12.83 4.08 5.22
C LEU A 151 12.87 3.72 3.72
N GLY A 152 12.69 2.45 3.36
CA GLY A 152 12.59 2.05 1.95
C GLY A 152 11.28 2.53 1.32
N ALA A 153 10.14 2.39 2.01
CA ALA A 153 8.85 2.88 1.55
C ALA A 153 8.86 4.42 1.38
N VAL A 154 9.44 5.16 2.35
CA VAL A 154 9.65 6.62 2.24
C VAL A 154 10.49 6.97 1.03
N SER A 155 11.53 6.19 0.72
CA SER A 155 12.41 6.45 -0.43
C SER A 155 11.66 6.44 -1.76
N VAL A 156 10.68 5.55 -1.91
CA VAL A 156 9.87 5.45 -3.13
C VAL A 156 8.59 6.30 -3.06
N GLY A 157 8.06 6.61 -1.87
CA GLY A 157 6.88 7.43 -1.63
C GLY A 157 7.18 8.94 -1.57
N HIS A 158 7.79 9.40 -0.55
CA HIS A 158 8.23 10.75 -0.21
C HIS A 158 7.21 11.87 -0.42
N LEU A 159 6.51 12.22 0.65
CA LEU A 159 5.72 13.44 0.76
C LEU A 159 6.47 14.47 1.62
N ASP A 160 6.76 15.66 1.07
CA ASP A 160 7.53 16.69 1.77
C ASP A 160 6.94 17.07 3.14
N GLU A 161 5.61 17.05 3.26
CA GLU A 161 4.92 17.36 4.52
C GLU A 161 5.34 16.42 5.66
N PHE A 162 5.59 15.14 5.37
CA PHE A 162 5.91 14.12 6.36
C PHE A 162 7.38 13.68 6.33
N HIS A 163 8.02 13.74 5.17
CA HIS A 163 9.27 13.02 4.93
C HIS A 163 10.48 13.91 4.64
N ARG A 164 10.35 15.23 4.59
CA ARG A 164 11.43 16.18 4.18
C ARG A 164 12.74 16.04 4.94
N PHE A 165 12.74 15.42 6.12
CA PHE A 165 13.93 15.21 6.94
C PHE A 165 14.62 13.86 6.70
N PHE A 166 14.03 12.99 5.88
CA PHE A 166 14.54 11.66 5.63
C PHE A 166 15.26 11.60 4.29
N ASN A 167 16.52 11.20 4.30
CA ASN A 167 17.25 10.94 3.08
C ASN A 167 16.81 9.59 2.49
N PRO A 168 16.58 9.52 1.17
CA PRO A 168 16.24 8.26 0.51
C PRO A 168 17.37 7.24 0.68
N LEU A 169 17.02 6.00 1.03
CA LEU A 169 17.93 4.84 1.04
C LEU A 169 17.95 4.10 -0.30
N VAL A 170 16.91 4.26 -1.08
CA VAL A 170 16.72 3.60 -2.38
C VAL A 170 16.64 4.68 -3.45
N GLU A 171 17.45 4.56 -4.49
CA GLU A 171 17.45 5.50 -5.61
C GLU A 171 16.10 5.47 -6.33
N THR A 172 15.45 6.62 -6.44
CA THR A 172 14.10 6.72 -7.01
C THR A 172 13.99 7.93 -7.94
N GLU A 173 13.57 7.68 -9.17
CA GLU A 173 13.16 8.71 -10.12
C GLU A 173 11.69 9.07 -9.89
N LYS A 174 11.36 10.35 -9.83
CA LYS A 174 9.99 10.83 -9.65
C LYS A 174 9.43 11.36 -10.95
N SER A 175 8.25 10.87 -11.35
CA SER A 175 7.50 11.40 -12.46
C SER A 175 6.33 12.27 -11.99
N THR A 176 5.84 13.13 -12.86
CA THR A 176 4.72 14.04 -12.58
C THR A 176 3.45 13.27 -12.21
N ALA A 177 2.84 13.64 -11.08
CA ALA A 177 1.56 13.08 -10.67
C ALA A 177 0.42 13.49 -11.63
N PRO A 178 -0.46 12.56 -12.05
CA PRO A 178 -1.58 12.86 -12.94
C PRO A 178 -2.75 13.51 -12.18
N TYR A 179 -2.60 14.77 -11.78
CA TYR A 179 -3.59 15.50 -10.99
C TYR A 179 -4.54 16.29 -11.88
N CYS A 180 -5.56 15.63 -12.48
CA CYS A 180 -6.46 16.25 -13.44
C CYS A 180 -7.32 17.38 -12.84
N TYR A 181 -7.73 17.30 -11.58
CA TYR A 181 -8.54 18.34 -10.92
C TYR A 181 -7.76 19.66 -10.73
N ARG A 182 -6.46 19.59 -10.46
CA ARG A 182 -5.52 20.72 -10.35
C ARG A 182 -4.27 20.42 -11.16
N CYS A 183 -4.44 20.33 -12.48
CA CYS A 183 -3.38 19.91 -13.39
C CYS A 183 -2.16 20.84 -13.29
N PRO A 184 -0.97 20.32 -12.95
CA PRO A 184 0.24 21.13 -12.83
C PRO A 184 0.68 21.73 -14.18
N LEU A 185 0.18 21.20 -15.30
CA LEU A 185 0.45 21.70 -16.65
C LEU A 185 -0.62 22.69 -17.13
N GLY A 186 -1.65 22.98 -16.31
CA GLY A 186 -2.77 23.85 -16.72
C GLY A 186 -3.65 23.27 -17.84
N LEU A 187 -3.58 21.97 -18.10
CA LEU A 187 -4.29 21.28 -19.17
C LEU A 187 -5.55 20.57 -18.64
N GLN A 188 -6.43 20.14 -19.54
CA GLN A 188 -7.66 19.45 -19.18
C GLN A 188 -7.76 18.08 -19.87
N PHE A 189 -8.07 17.04 -19.10
CA PHE A 189 -8.35 15.70 -19.63
C PHE A 189 -9.78 15.67 -20.23
N PRO A 190 -10.02 15.01 -21.39
CA PRO A 190 -9.07 14.18 -22.16
C PRO A 190 -8.26 14.93 -23.22
N SER A 191 -8.52 16.22 -23.47
CA SER A 191 -7.88 16.99 -24.56
C SER A 191 -6.36 17.13 -24.40
N CYS A 192 -5.84 17.04 -23.17
CA CYS A 192 -4.41 17.07 -22.87
C CYS A 192 -3.63 15.82 -23.34
N GLN A 193 -4.33 14.76 -23.80
CA GLN A 193 -3.71 13.51 -24.24
C GLN A 193 -2.67 12.96 -23.24
N ILE A 194 -2.98 13.09 -21.94
CA ILE A 194 -2.11 12.65 -20.81
C ILE A 194 -0.67 13.21 -20.87
N ALA A 195 -0.50 14.48 -21.25
CA ALA A 195 0.80 15.15 -21.39
C ALA A 195 1.67 15.06 -20.12
N CYS A 196 1.09 14.90 -18.93
CA CYS A 196 1.82 14.67 -17.67
C CYS A 196 2.65 13.38 -17.67
N LEU A 197 2.44 12.46 -18.63
CA LEU A 197 3.21 11.24 -18.79
C LEU A 197 4.62 11.48 -19.39
N GLU A 198 4.87 12.63 -19.99
CA GLU A 198 6.08 12.91 -20.75
C GLU A 198 7.37 12.76 -19.90
N LYS A 199 7.32 13.17 -18.63
CA LYS A 199 8.47 13.00 -17.73
C LYS A 199 8.79 11.50 -17.49
N ALA A 200 7.75 10.67 -17.27
CA ALA A 200 7.93 9.22 -17.15
C ALA A 200 8.47 8.59 -18.43
N ARG A 201 7.96 9.01 -19.60
CA ARG A 201 8.43 8.55 -20.91
C ARG A 201 9.94 8.79 -21.06
N ARG A 202 10.38 10.01 -20.79
CA ARG A 202 11.80 10.39 -20.88
C ARG A 202 12.67 9.55 -19.91
N ILE A 203 12.22 9.37 -18.66
CA ILE A 203 12.95 8.54 -17.69
C ILE A 203 13.08 7.11 -18.21
N LEU A 204 12.00 6.51 -18.69
CA LEU A 204 11.98 5.16 -19.25
C LEU A 204 12.85 5.03 -20.51
N GLU A 205 12.90 6.04 -21.37
CA GLU A 205 13.75 6.06 -22.55
C GLU A 205 15.25 6.14 -22.23
N THR A 206 15.61 6.91 -21.21
CA THR A 206 17.03 7.20 -20.92
C THR A 206 17.63 6.34 -19.82
N GLN A 207 16.83 5.74 -18.93
CA GLN A 207 17.31 5.06 -17.74
C GLN A 207 16.76 3.62 -17.56
N SER A 208 16.03 3.06 -18.55
CA SER A 208 15.40 1.75 -18.42
C SER A 208 16.35 0.62 -17.99
N GLU A 209 17.63 0.68 -18.38
CA GLU A 209 18.63 -0.33 -18.03
C GLU A 209 19.02 -0.34 -16.54
N THR A 210 18.77 0.74 -15.82
CA THR A 210 19.01 0.85 -14.38
C THR A 210 17.74 0.80 -13.54
N LEU A 211 16.56 0.94 -14.18
CA LEU A 211 15.28 0.86 -13.50
C LEU A 211 14.92 -0.59 -13.19
N ALA A 212 14.63 -0.85 -11.91
CA ALA A 212 14.16 -2.15 -11.42
C ALA A 212 12.65 -2.28 -11.58
N ALA A 213 11.90 -1.29 -11.12
CA ALA A 213 10.45 -1.28 -11.20
C ALA A 213 9.86 0.14 -11.15
N LEU A 214 8.63 0.25 -11.67
CA LEU A 214 7.67 1.29 -11.30
C LEU A 214 6.94 0.85 -10.04
N ILE A 215 6.76 1.76 -9.08
CA ILE A 215 5.81 1.58 -7.97
C ILE A 215 4.75 2.68 -8.00
N VAL A 216 3.47 2.32 -7.86
CA VAL A 216 2.35 3.27 -7.96
C VAL A 216 1.12 2.81 -7.18
N GLU A 217 0.41 3.77 -6.58
CA GLU A 217 -0.95 3.59 -6.08
C GLU A 217 -1.91 3.66 -7.28
N PRO A 218 -2.61 2.58 -7.66
CA PRO A 218 -3.43 2.60 -8.89
C PRO A 218 -4.69 3.44 -8.71
N LEU A 219 -4.95 4.32 -9.69
CA LEU A 219 -6.13 5.18 -9.85
C LEU A 219 -6.33 6.27 -8.80
N VAL A 220 -5.76 6.15 -7.59
CA VAL A 220 -5.91 7.15 -6.52
C VAL A 220 -4.62 7.24 -5.71
N LEU A 221 -4.01 8.42 -5.64
CA LEU A 221 -2.95 8.72 -4.69
C LEU A 221 -3.62 9.08 -3.35
N GLY A 222 -3.56 8.16 -2.37
CA GLY A 222 -4.31 8.26 -1.13
C GLY A 222 -3.82 9.40 -0.23
N ALA A 223 -2.70 9.21 0.45
CA ALA A 223 -2.13 10.18 1.38
C ALA A 223 -1.64 11.46 0.69
N GLY A 224 -1.33 11.42 -0.59
CA GLY A 224 -0.98 12.58 -1.42
C GLY A 224 -2.12 13.58 -1.63
N GLY A 225 -3.32 13.30 -1.11
CA GLY A 225 -4.47 14.21 -1.16
C GLY A 225 -5.71 13.62 -1.82
N LEU A 226 -5.90 12.30 -1.82
CA LEU A 226 -7.01 11.59 -2.46
C LEU A 226 -7.15 11.97 -3.95
N ILE A 227 -6.01 12.04 -4.63
CA ILE A 227 -5.93 12.47 -6.03
C ILE A 227 -6.35 11.33 -6.94
N THR A 228 -7.53 11.45 -7.53
CA THR A 228 -8.01 10.51 -8.55
C THR A 228 -7.44 10.87 -9.93
N TYR A 229 -7.14 9.85 -10.73
CA TYR A 229 -6.61 10.04 -12.07
C TYR A 229 -7.10 8.97 -13.06
N PRO A 230 -7.07 9.28 -14.39
CA PRO A 230 -7.64 8.39 -15.39
C PRO A 230 -6.88 7.08 -15.55
N ALA A 231 -7.60 5.97 -15.73
CA ALA A 231 -7.02 4.66 -16.07
C ALA A 231 -6.15 4.74 -17.35
N ALA A 232 -6.49 5.58 -18.30
CA ALA A 232 -5.71 5.80 -19.53
C ALA A 232 -4.25 6.19 -19.25
N TYR A 233 -4.00 7.03 -18.21
CA TYR A 233 -2.64 7.38 -17.81
C TYR A 233 -1.87 6.14 -17.33
N LEU A 234 -2.47 5.36 -16.43
CA LEU A 234 -1.81 4.21 -15.84
C LEU A 234 -1.60 3.08 -16.85
N ASN A 235 -2.58 2.82 -17.73
CA ASN A 235 -2.46 1.84 -18.79
C ASN A 235 -1.30 2.17 -19.73
N GLU A 236 -1.16 3.45 -20.15
CA GLU A 236 -0.06 3.87 -21.02
C GLU A 236 1.29 3.82 -20.27
N LEU A 237 1.35 4.22 -18.99
CA LEU A 237 2.57 4.10 -18.19
C LEU A 237 3.02 2.65 -18.05
N MET A 238 2.10 1.74 -17.78
CA MET A 238 2.38 0.29 -17.71
C MET A 238 2.85 -0.28 -19.04
N ARG A 239 2.22 0.15 -20.15
CA ARG A 239 2.63 -0.25 -21.51
C ARG A 239 4.09 0.13 -21.75
N LEU A 240 4.46 1.37 -21.43
CA LEU A 240 5.84 1.88 -21.57
C LEU A 240 6.82 1.11 -20.68
N CYS A 241 6.46 0.80 -19.43
CA CYS A 241 7.29 0.00 -18.54
C CYS A 241 7.56 -1.38 -19.14
N ARG A 242 6.54 -2.06 -19.67
CA ARG A 242 6.68 -3.37 -20.30
C ARG A 242 7.58 -3.36 -21.53
N GLU A 243 7.43 -2.37 -22.42
CA GLU A 243 8.28 -2.21 -23.59
C GLU A 243 9.76 -2.05 -23.25
N LYS A 244 10.04 -1.46 -22.07
CA LYS A 244 11.39 -1.25 -21.56
C LYS A 244 11.85 -2.36 -20.59
N GLY A 245 11.04 -3.38 -20.36
CA GLY A 245 11.33 -4.47 -19.43
C GLY A 245 11.48 -4.00 -17.98
N VAL A 246 10.74 -2.95 -17.58
CA VAL A 246 10.68 -2.44 -16.20
C VAL A 246 9.48 -3.07 -15.52
N LEU A 247 9.70 -3.72 -14.36
CA LEU A 247 8.64 -4.34 -13.58
C LEU A 247 7.65 -3.30 -13.02
N VAL A 248 6.46 -3.76 -12.64
CA VAL A 248 5.41 -2.90 -12.07
C VAL A 248 4.95 -3.44 -10.73
N ILE A 249 5.01 -2.62 -9.70
CA ILE A 249 4.47 -2.87 -8.35
C ILE A 249 3.23 -2.00 -8.17
N PHE A 250 2.09 -2.60 -7.86
CA PHE A 250 0.92 -1.85 -7.41
C PHE A 250 0.85 -1.83 -5.89
N ASP A 251 0.76 -0.64 -5.37
CA ASP A 251 0.39 -0.40 -3.97
C ASP A 251 -1.12 -0.28 -3.86
N GLU A 252 -1.78 -1.38 -3.56
CA GLU A 252 -3.22 -1.43 -3.28
C GLU A 252 -3.54 -1.49 -1.78
N VAL A 253 -2.63 -1.04 -0.94
CA VAL A 253 -2.84 -0.94 0.51
C VAL A 253 -4.04 -0.05 0.82
N PHE A 254 -4.23 1.03 0.05
CA PHE A 254 -5.40 1.91 0.15
C PHE A 254 -6.52 1.54 -0.83
N THR A 255 -6.18 1.25 -2.08
CA THR A 255 -7.13 1.12 -3.20
C THR A 255 -7.83 -0.22 -3.27
N GLY A 256 -7.28 -1.25 -2.64
CA GLY A 256 -7.85 -2.60 -2.63
C GLY A 256 -9.16 -2.74 -1.85
N PHE A 257 -9.76 -3.92 -1.98
CA PHE A 257 -10.95 -4.36 -1.24
C PHE A 257 -12.19 -3.47 -1.44
N GLY A 258 -12.44 -3.06 -2.69
CA GLY A 258 -13.66 -2.36 -3.07
C GLY A 258 -13.58 -0.83 -2.99
N ARG A 259 -12.46 -0.24 -2.59
CA ARG A 259 -12.29 1.21 -2.41
C ARG A 259 -12.58 2.01 -3.68
N THR A 260 -12.18 1.50 -4.83
CA THR A 260 -12.37 2.15 -6.15
C THR A 260 -13.60 1.64 -6.90
N GLY A 261 -14.42 0.76 -6.29
CA GLY A 261 -15.61 0.16 -6.89
C GLY A 261 -15.40 -1.29 -7.34
N SER A 262 -14.24 -1.64 -7.88
CA SER A 262 -13.82 -3.02 -8.15
C SER A 262 -13.16 -3.63 -6.91
N PHE A 263 -13.04 -4.97 -6.84
CA PHE A 263 -12.41 -5.62 -5.70
C PHE A 263 -10.95 -5.19 -5.53
N PHE A 264 -10.19 -5.16 -6.62
CA PHE A 264 -8.90 -4.48 -6.71
C PHE A 264 -8.97 -3.35 -7.73
N ALA A 265 -8.20 -2.28 -7.55
CA ALA A 265 -8.15 -1.19 -8.51
C ALA A 265 -7.60 -1.67 -9.87
N MET A 266 -6.72 -2.66 -9.86
CA MET A 266 -6.19 -3.28 -11.10
C MET A 266 -7.27 -3.93 -11.98
N ASP A 267 -8.44 -4.29 -11.44
CA ASP A 267 -9.50 -4.95 -12.20
C ASP A 267 -10.10 -4.04 -13.30
N GLY A 268 -9.92 -2.72 -13.16
CA GLY A 268 -10.35 -1.72 -14.15
C GLY A 268 -9.28 -1.33 -15.18
N LEU A 269 -8.16 -2.04 -15.23
CA LEU A 269 -7.02 -1.73 -16.10
C LEU A 269 -6.84 -2.77 -17.20
N ASP A 270 -6.16 -2.38 -18.28
CA ASP A 270 -5.90 -3.24 -19.45
C ASP A 270 -4.92 -4.38 -19.13
N SER A 271 -4.18 -4.25 -18.03
CA SER A 271 -3.15 -5.21 -17.68
C SER A 271 -2.84 -5.22 -16.18
N LYS A 272 -2.32 -6.34 -15.68
CA LYS A 272 -1.97 -6.55 -14.27
C LYS A 272 -0.52 -6.20 -13.98
N PRO A 273 -0.17 -5.79 -12.74
CA PRO A 273 1.21 -5.58 -12.33
C PRO A 273 1.95 -6.91 -12.12
N ASP A 274 3.27 -6.84 -11.93
CA ASP A 274 4.12 -7.98 -11.59
C ASP A 274 4.04 -8.34 -10.10
N LEU A 275 3.88 -7.32 -9.25
CA LEU A 275 3.65 -7.46 -7.81
C LEU A 275 2.50 -6.56 -7.36
N ILE A 276 1.77 -7.00 -6.34
CA ILE A 276 0.73 -6.21 -5.68
C ILE A 276 0.92 -6.26 -4.16
N CYS A 277 0.82 -5.10 -3.51
CA CYS A 277 0.90 -4.97 -2.06
C CYS A 277 -0.47 -4.62 -1.48
N LEU A 278 -0.88 -5.34 -0.44
CA LEU A 278 -2.18 -5.23 0.21
C LEU A 278 -2.02 -5.10 1.74
N SER A 279 -2.91 -4.37 2.39
CA SER A 279 -3.03 -4.26 3.84
C SER A 279 -4.39 -3.64 4.19
N LYS A 280 -4.49 -2.82 5.22
CA LYS A 280 -5.67 -2.04 5.65
C LYS A 280 -6.99 -2.84 5.57
N GLY A 281 -7.69 -2.74 4.44
CA GLY A 281 -8.96 -3.45 4.21
C GLY A 281 -8.87 -4.97 4.32
N LEU A 282 -7.68 -5.54 4.14
CA LEU A 282 -7.41 -6.98 4.24
C LEU A 282 -7.92 -7.59 5.56
N THR A 283 -7.73 -6.89 6.67
CA THR A 283 -8.18 -7.31 8.01
C THR A 283 -9.32 -6.46 8.55
N SER A 284 -9.77 -5.47 7.79
CA SER A 284 -10.72 -4.45 8.26
C SER A 284 -10.28 -3.76 9.57
N GLY A 285 -8.97 -3.62 9.76
CA GLY A 285 -8.37 -2.98 10.95
C GLY A 285 -8.36 -3.84 12.22
N MET A 286 -8.76 -5.13 12.15
CA MET A 286 -8.78 -6.02 13.32
C MET A 286 -7.37 -6.36 13.82
N LEU A 287 -6.43 -6.58 12.89
CA LEU A 287 -5.03 -6.91 13.18
C LEU A 287 -4.11 -6.30 12.11
N PRO A 288 -2.86 -5.98 12.44
CA PRO A 288 -1.86 -5.65 11.45
C PRO A 288 -1.59 -6.89 10.57
N LEU A 289 -1.60 -6.70 9.25
CA LEU A 289 -1.23 -7.71 8.27
C LEU A 289 -0.93 -7.02 6.94
N GLY A 290 0.19 -7.38 6.33
CA GLY A 290 0.59 -7.01 4.99
C GLY A 290 0.68 -8.24 4.09
N VAL A 291 0.45 -8.05 2.81
CA VAL A 291 0.58 -9.08 1.78
C VAL A 291 1.31 -8.51 0.58
N THR A 292 2.29 -9.25 0.08
CA THR A 292 2.90 -9.04 -1.23
C THR A 292 2.61 -10.26 -2.09
N ALA A 293 1.81 -10.10 -3.14
CA ALA A 293 1.58 -11.16 -4.11
C ALA A 293 2.42 -10.95 -5.36
N THR A 294 2.90 -12.06 -5.95
CA THR A 294 3.79 -12.05 -7.10
C THR A 294 3.30 -12.97 -8.21
N THR A 295 3.66 -12.62 -9.44
CA THR A 295 3.40 -13.45 -10.61
C THR A 295 4.30 -14.69 -10.65
N SER A 296 3.92 -15.65 -11.50
CA SER A 296 4.73 -16.85 -11.77
C SER A 296 6.14 -16.50 -12.28
N GLU A 297 6.27 -15.43 -13.07
CA GLU A 297 7.55 -14.98 -13.59
C GLU A 297 8.50 -14.54 -12.47
N ILE A 298 8.02 -13.68 -11.58
CA ILE A 298 8.82 -13.22 -10.43
C ILE A 298 9.23 -14.42 -9.58
N PHE A 299 8.27 -15.25 -9.17
CA PHE A 299 8.55 -16.42 -8.32
C PHE A 299 9.57 -17.38 -8.94
N SER A 300 9.52 -17.60 -10.26
CA SER A 300 10.42 -18.54 -10.96
C SER A 300 11.90 -18.19 -10.81
N ALA A 301 12.23 -16.89 -10.65
CA ALA A 301 13.60 -16.44 -10.46
C ALA A 301 14.20 -16.81 -9.08
N PHE A 302 13.36 -17.23 -8.14
CA PHE A 302 13.76 -17.66 -6.79
C PHE A 302 13.82 -19.17 -6.63
N VAL A 303 13.40 -19.92 -7.63
CA VAL A 303 13.46 -21.41 -7.63
C VAL A 303 14.87 -21.87 -7.93
N GLY A 304 15.47 -22.68 -7.05
CA GLY A 304 16.82 -23.21 -7.24
C GLY A 304 17.32 -23.93 -5.99
N SER A 305 18.53 -24.48 -6.07
CA SER A 305 19.17 -25.23 -4.98
C SER A 305 19.86 -24.33 -3.94
N GLU A 306 20.07 -23.07 -4.25
CA GLU A 306 20.70 -22.10 -3.34
C GLU A 306 19.63 -21.30 -2.58
N ARG A 307 19.96 -20.88 -1.35
CA ARG A 307 19.14 -19.92 -0.61
C ARG A 307 19.26 -18.56 -1.28
N LYS A 308 18.15 -18.05 -1.77
CA LYS A 308 18.07 -16.76 -2.47
C LYS A 308 17.10 -15.83 -1.75
#